data_d29c02a03364e8fd4480b1492da5da87
#
_entry.id   d29c02a03364e8fd4480b1492da5da87
#
_cell.length_a   1.000
_cell.length_b   1.000
_cell.length_c   1.000
_cell.angle_alpha   90.00
_cell.angle_beta   90.00
_cell.angle_gamma   90.00
#
_symmetry.space_group_name_H-M   'P 1'
#
loop_
_entity.id
_entity.type
_entity.pdbx_description
1 polymer ?
#
loop_
_entity_poly.entity_id
_entity_poly.type
_entity_poly.pdbx_seq_one_letter_code
_entity_poly.pdbx_strand_id
1 'polypeptide(L)' 'EDKRRRNTAASARFRAKKKEREHAMESRCKNLESKVGDLERECEALRRENGWLKGLVVGV' A
#
# COMPACT_ATOMS: atom_id res chain seq x y z
N GLU A 1 44.00 -1.70 -8.95
CA GLU A 1 43.15 -2.80 -8.45
C GLU A 1 42.39 -2.44 -7.19
N ASP A 2 42.97 -1.73 -6.25
CA ASP A 2 42.28 -1.28 -5.03
C ASP A 2 41.14 -0.34 -5.36
N LYS A 3 41.33 0.54 -6.32
CA LYS A 3 40.32 1.45 -6.81
C LYS A 3 39.15 0.70 -7.44
N ARG A 4 39.46 -0.36 -8.19
CA ARG A 4 38.44 -1.21 -8.83
C ARG A 4 37.62 -1.98 -7.80
N ARG A 5 38.28 -2.51 -6.75
CA ARG A 5 37.62 -3.19 -5.63
C ARG A 5 36.67 -2.27 -4.88
N ARG A 6 37.11 -1.04 -4.58
CA ARG A 6 36.31 -0.05 -3.87
C ARG A 6 35.09 0.35 -4.69
N ASN A 7 35.26 0.57 -5.98
CA ASN A 7 34.17 0.91 -6.87
C ASN A 7 33.15 -0.22 -6.99
N THR A 8 33.62 -1.47 -7.08
CA THR A 8 32.75 -2.65 -7.13
C THR A 8 31.96 -2.80 -5.82
N ALA A 9 32.63 -2.64 -4.69
CA ALA A 9 31.99 -2.72 -3.37
C ALA A 9 30.98 -1.60 -3.16
N ALA A 10 31.30 -0.38 -3.59
CA ALA A 10 30.39 0.76 -3.51
C ALA A 10 29.17 0.57 -4.39
N SER A 11 29.35 0.06 -5.60
CA SER A 11 28.26 -0.25 -6.53
C SER A 11 27.35 -1.36 -6.00
N ALA A 12 27.93 -2.38 -5.39
CA ALA A 12 27.17 -3.47 -4.78
C ALA A 12 26.31 -2.98 -3.62
N ARG A 13 26.87 -2.11 -2.76
CA ARG A 13 26.14 -1.49 -1.64
C ARG A 13 25.02 -0.61 -2.13
N PHE A 14 25.27 0.16 -3.17
CA PHE A 14 24.26 1.03 -3.79
C PHE A 14 23.07 0.21 -4.31
N ARG A 15 23.36 -0.88 -5.03
CA ARG A 15 22.33 -1.79 -5.56
C ARG A 15 21.55 -2.46 -4.45
N ALA A 16 22.20 -2.89 -3.39
CA ALA A 16 21.56 -3.50 -2.23
C ALA A 16 20.60 -2.53 -1.55
N LYS A 17 21.03 -1.28 -1.33
CA LYS A 17 20.20 -0.23 -0.73
C LYS A 17 19.00 0.14 -1.62
N LYS A 18 19.22 0.20 -2.92
CA LYS A 18 18.15 0.46 -3.89
C LYS A 18 17.09 -0.63 -3.84
N LYS A 19 17.54 -1.88 -3.81
CA LYS A 19 16.67 -3.05 -3.72
C LYS A 19 15.86 -3.06 -2.42
N GLU A 20 16.49 -2.71 -1.31
CA GLU A 20 15.84 -2.56 -0.01
C GLU A 20 14.73 -1.52 -0.05
N ARG A 21 15.01 -0.35 -0.64
CA ARG A 21 14.03 0.73 -0.76
C ARG A 21 12.87 0.34 -1.66
N GLU A 22 13.13 -0.33 -2.77
CA GLU A 22 12.09 -0.84 -3.67
C GLU A 22 11.19 -1.85 -2.96
N HIS A 23 11.80 -2.73 -2.16
CA HIS A 23 11.07 -3.74 -1.39
C HIS A 23 10.18 -3.11 -0.32
N ALA A 24 10.70 -2.12 0.39
CA ALA A 24 9.94 -1.37 1.38
C ALA A 24 8.76 -0.62 0.73
N MET A 25 8.98 -0.04 -0.42
CA MET A 25 7.96 0.65 -1.19
C MET A 25 6.85 -0.29 -1.66
N GLU A 26 7.22 -1.45 -2.19
CA GLU A 26 6.27 -2.50 -2.58
C GLU A 26 5.40 -2.94 -1.42
N SER A 27 6.01 -3.16 -0.26
CA SER A 27 5.29 -3.54 0.96
C SER A 27 4.30 -2.46 1.38
N ARG A 28 4.70 -1.20 1.32
CA ARG A 28 3.82 -0.07 1.62
C ARG A 28 2.66 0.01 0.65
N CYS A 29 2.93 -0.17 -0.64
CA CYS A 29 1.88 -0.18 -1.67
C CYS A 29 0.87 -1.29 -1.42
N LYS A 30 1.32 -2.49 -1.12
CA LYS A 30 0.44 -3.62 -0.80
C LYS A 30 -0.41 -3.36 0.43
N ASN A 31 0.18 -2.78 1.46
CA ASN A 31 -0.55 -2.42 2.68
C ASN A 31 -1.60 -1.36 2.42
N LEU A 32 -1.28 -0.35 1.62
CA LEU A 32 -2.22 0.70 1.24
C LEU A 32 -3.35 0.17 0.36
N GLU A 33 -3.05 -0.71 -0.58
CA GLU A 33 -4.06 -1.37 -1.42
C GLU A 33 -5.02 -2.19 -0.57
N SER A 34 -4.49 -2.91 0.42
CA SER A 34 -5.31 -3.68 1.35
C SER A 34 -6.23 -2.77 2.17
N LYS A 35 -5.73 -1.65 2.66
CA LYS A 35 -6.52 -0.65 3.39
C LYS A 35 -7.60 -0.03 2.52
N VAL A 36 -7.27 0.30 1.28
CA VAL A 36 -8.24 0.84 0.32
C VAL A 36 -9.37 -0.16 0.09
N GLY A 37 -9.04 -1.44 -0.11
CA GLY A 37 -10.02 -2.49 -0.27
C GLY A 37 -10.94 -2.62 0.94
N ASP A 38 -10.38 -2.58 2.15
CA ASP A 38 -11.15 -2.62 3.40
C ASP A 38 -12.09 -1.42 3.52
N LEU A 39 -11.58 -0.22 3.23
CA LEU A 39 -12.37 1.01 3.27
C LEU A 39 -13.48 1.01 2.23
N GLU A 40 -13.24 0.51 1.04
CA GLU A 40 -14.25 0.38 -0.01
C GLU A 40 -15.39 -0.53 0.44
N ARG A 41 -15.06 -1.67 1.04
CA ARG A 41 -16.06 -2.61 1.58
C ARG A 41 -16.87 -1.96 2.70
N GLU A 42 -16.22 -1.23 3.58
CA GLU A 42 -16.88 -0.52 4.67
C GLU A 42 -17.81 0.57 4.13
N CYS A 43 -17.36 1.33 3.15
CA CYS A 43 -18.20 2.35 2.49
C CYS A 43 -19.42 1.74 1.83
N GLU A 44 -19.28 0.62 1.13
CA GLU A 44 -20.41 -0.10 0.53
C GLU A 44 -21.39 -0.59 1.59
N ALA A 45 -20.89 -1.14 2.67
CA ALA A 45 -21.73 -1.61 3.78
C ALA A 45 -22.51 -0.44 4.40
N LEU A 46 -21.84 0.68 4.64
CA LEU A 46 -22.48 1.88 5.18
C LEU A 46 -23.51 2.48 4.24
N ARG A 47 -23.25 2.46 2.95
CA ARG A 47 -24.22 2.92 1.93
C ARG A 47 -25.48 2.07 1.93
N ARG A 48 -25.33 0.74 2.03
CA ARG A 48 -26.47 -0.18 2.14
C ARG A 48 -27.26 0.10 3.42
N GLU A 49 -26.56 0.26 4.53
CA GLU A 49 -27.15 0.56 5.82
C GLU A 49 -27.93 1.88 5.79
N ASN A 50 -27.31 2.92 5.19
CA ASN A 50 -27.96 4.20 4.99
C ASN A 50 -29.20 4.08 4.11
N GLY A 51 -29.15 3.27 3.06
CA GLY A 51 -30.28 3.01 2.18
C GLY A 51 -31.45 2.38 2.93
N TRP A 52 -31.17 1.39 3.77
CA TRP A 52 -32.18 0.73 4.60
C TRP A 52 -32.79 1.70 5.60
N LEU A 53 -31.95 2.48 6.29
CA LEU A 53 -32.42 3.47 7.26
C LEU A 53 -33.28 4.56 6.62
N LYS A 54 -32.86 5.05 5.45
CA LYS A 54 -33.67 6.02 4.68
C LYS A 54 -34.99 5.42 4.25
N GLY A 55 -34.99 4.16 3.81
CA GLY A 55 -36.23 3.46 3.45
C GLY A 55 -37.17 3.31 4.62
N LEU A 56 -36.65 3.02 5.82
CA LEU A 56 -37.48 2.93 7.04
C LEU A 56 -38.08 4.27 7.43
N VAL A 57 -37.34 5.36 7.29
CA VAL A 57 -37.80 6.71 7.63
C VAL A 57 -38.82 7.19 6.62
N VAL A 58 -38.64 6.97 5.34
CA VAL A 58 -39.53 7.38 4.27
C VAL A 58 -40.76 6.48 4.17
N GLY A 59 -40.61 5.21 4.56
CA GLY A 59 -41.71 4.24 4.54
C GLY A 59 -42.70 4.36 5.67
N VAL A 60 -42.42 5.24 6.61
CA VAL A 60 -43.27 5.54 7.75
C VAL A 60 -44.11 6.81 7.44
#